data_df0b0759ea2ca1dce9689b0a948f4907
#
_entry.id   df0b0759ea2ca1dce9689b0a948f4907
#
_cell.length_a   1.000
_cell.length_b   1.000
_cell.length_c   1.000
_cell.angle_alpha   90.00
_cell.angle_beta   90.00
_cell.angle_gamma   90.00
#
_symmetry.space_group_name_H-M   'P 1'
#
loop_
_entity.id
_entity.type
_entity.pdbx_description
1 polymer ?
#
loop_
_entity_poly.entity_id
_entity_poly.type
_entity_poly.pdbx_seq_one_letter_code
_entity_poly.pdbx_strand_id
1 'polypeptide(L)'
;MMHQSTVGASRGAAVAVAFLCIAGTASADDTGAGGNACKDLPGYAALKSALAAATATETSGLNNQMWGTIVDRDGIVCAIAFTGVNRGAQWPGSRVISAQKANTANAFSLDASSNGGGSGQPSGLALSTANLYSAVQPGGSLFGLQFSNPVNADVAYEGPSAHYGTANDPMVGSKIGGVNVFGGGLALYAVGKKIIGAVGVSGDTSCADHNIAWRVRNNLGLDHLSGVGGVSGDAARPDNIIFDIVPNPNGGTGVSAGGFGHPTCPNTSGSGTLPPVQP
;
A
#
# COMPACT_ATOMS: atom_id res chain seq x y z
N MET A 1 -75.88 19.54 -50.15
CA MET A 1 -76.36 18.66 -49.02
C MET A 1 -75.21 18.43 -48.06
N MET A 2 -75.27 19.08 -46.94
CA MET A 2 -74.26 18.99 -45.89
C MET A 2 -74.60 17.86 -44.93
N HIS A 3 -73.68 16.97 -44.67
CA HIS A 3 -73.80 16.01 -43.59
C HIS A 3 -72.80 16.37 -42.51
N GLN A 4 -73.25 16.80 -41.37
CA GLN A 4 -72.51 17.00 -40.17
C GLN A 4 -72.42 15.65 -39.43
N SER A 5 -71.20 15.24 -39.14
CA SER A 5 -70.91 14.12 -38.26
C SER A 5 -70.39 14.66 -36.93
N THR A 6 -71.09 14.41 -35.87
CA THR A 6 -70.75 14.73 -34.51
C THR A 6 -69.70 13.73 -33.98
N VAL A 7 -68.60 14.24 -33.48
CA VAL A 7 -67.58 13.46 -32.81
C VAL A 7 -67.81 13.53 -31.31
N GLY A 8 -68.08 12.37 -30.73
CA GLY A 8 -68.23 12.22 -29.29
C GLY A 8 -66.87 12.27 -28.57
N ALA A 9 -66.79 13.14 -27.57
CA ALA A 9 -65.60 13.23 -26.70
C ALA A 9 -65.63 12.15 -25.60
N SER A 10 -64.73 11.19 -25.66
CA SER A 10 -64.49 10.26 -24.56
C SER A 10 -63.53 10.89 -23.54
N ARG A 11 -64.01 11.08 -22.33
CA ARG A 11 -63.18 11.50 -21.16
C ARG A 11 -62.36 10.31 -20.68
N GLY A 12 -61.05 10.29 -21.01
CA GLY A 12 -60.11 9.38 -20.39
C GLY A 12 -59.70 9.87 -19.01
N ALA A 13 -59.98 9.07 -17.98
CA ALA A 13 -59.50 9.31 -16.63
C ALA A 13 -57.98 8.97 -16.57
N ALA A 14 -57.16 9.99 -16.35
CA ALA A 14 -55.73 9.81 -16.10
C ALA A 14 -55.55 9.36 -14.63
N VAL A 15 -55.12 8.12 -14.41
CA VAL A 15 -54.68 7.64 -13.11
C VAL A 15 -53.24 8.11 -12.95
N ALA A 16 -53.00 9.09 -12.06
CA ALA A 16 -51.68 9.52 -11.68
C ALA A 16 -51.15 8.52 -10.63
N VAL A 17 -50.20 7.67 -11.04
CA VAL A 17 -49.43 6.84 -10.12
C VAL A 17 -48.31 7.72 -9.54
N ALA A 18 -48.47 8.14 -8.31
CA ALA A 18 -47.44 8.82 -7.57
C ALA A 18 -46.38 7.79 -7.16
N PHE A 19 -45.20 7.81 -7.82
CA PHE A 19 -44.03 7.13 -7.34
C PHE A 19 -43.50 7.89 -6.13
N LEU A 20 -43.68 7.33 -4.94
CA LEU A 20 -43.03 7.78 -3.72
C LEU A 20 -41.58 7.29 -3.76
N CYS A 21 -40.68 8.14 -4.26
CA CYS A 21 -39.24 7.92 -4.07
C CYS A 21 -38.93 8.08 -2.59
N ILE A 22 -38.86 6.95 -1.86
CA ILE A 22 -38.22 6.92 -0.56
C ILE A 22 -36.70 7.07 -0.84
N ALA A 23 -36.20 8.30 -0.76
CA ALA A 23 -34.80 8.54 -0.64
C ALA A 23 -34.36 7.98 0.73
N GLY A 24 -33.96 6.72 0.75
CA GLY A 24 -33.21 6.16 1.86
C GLY A 24 -31.89 6.93 1.92
N THR A 25 -31.77 7.84 2.87
CA THR A 25 -30.46 8.34 3.30
C THR A 25 -29.74 7.14 3.88
N ALA A 26 -28.87 6.52 3.07
CA ALA A 26 -27.82 5.69 3.62
C ALA A 26 -26.94 6.65 4.41
N SER A 27 -27.20 6.76 5.70
CA SER A 27 -26.23 7.27 6.65
C SER A 27 -25.06 6.27 6.57
N ALA A 28 -24.00 6.63 5.90
CA ALA A 28 -22.72 6.02 6.14
C ALA A 28 -22.41 6.33 7.60
N ASP A 29 -22.64 5.36 8.47
CA ASP A 29 -22.23 5.42 9.86
C ASP A 29 -20.70 5.20 9.88
N ASP A 30 -19.95 6.22 9.46
CA ASP A 30 -18.49 6.29 9.57
C ASP A 30 -18.09 6.91 10.92
N THR A 31 -18.87 6.60 11.95
CA THR A 31 -18.54 6.97 13.31
C THR A 31 -17.73 5.85 13.97
N GLY A 32 -16.40 5.93 13.87
CA GLY A 32 -15.56 5.37 14.90
C GLY A 32 -14.79 4.09 14.62
N ALA A 33 -14.59 3.66 13.37
CA ALA A 33 -13.67 2.56 13.07
C ALA A 33 -12.19 2.92 13.31
N GLY A 34 -11.81 4.20 13.26
CA GLY A 34 -10.43 4.63 13.46
C GLY A 34 -9.90 4.45 14.89
N GLY A 35 -10.77 4.45 15.90
CA GLY A 35 -10.34 4.38 17.30
C GLY A 35 -9.84 2.99 17.77
N ASN A 36 -10.27 1.90 17.12
CA ASN A 36 -9.87 0.54 17.49
C ASN A 36 -8.93 -0.13 16.47
N ALA A 37 -8.95 0.29 15.22
CA ALA A 37 -8.22 -0.35 14.14
C ALA A 37 -6.70 -0.24 14.33
N CYS A 38 -6.20 0.92 14.77
CA CYS A 38 -4.78 1.18 14.96
C CYS A 38 -4.21 0.81 16.34
N LYS A 39 -5.03 0.29 17.27
CA LYS A 39 -4.62 0.09 18.68
C LYS A 39 -3.49 -0.90 18.86
N ASP A 40 -3.40 -1.89 17.99
CA ASP A 40 -2.40 -2.96 18.06
C ASP A 40 -1.17 -2.66 17.16
N LEU A 41 -1.13 -1.48 16.56
CA LEU A 41 -0.05 -1.02 15.68
C LEU A 41 0.82 0.05 16.35
N PRO A 42 2.11 0.14 15.95
CA PRO A 42 2.99 1.19 16.44
C PRO A 42 2.47 2.58 16.05
N GLY A 43 2.36 3.47 17.03
CA GLY A 43 1.98 4.86 16.80
C GLY A 43 3.14 5.73 16.29
N TYR A 44 2.87 7.03 16.16
CA TYR A 44 3.80 8.04 15.63
C TYR A 44 5.21 7.98 16.22
N ALA A 45 5.34 7.93 17.54
CA ALA A 45 6.65 7.98 18.21
C ALA A 45 7.50 6.74 17.90
N ALA A 46 6.89 5.55 17.88
CA ALA A 46 7.57 4.29 17.56
C ALA A 46 7.99 4.27 16.09
N LEU A 47 7.09 4.65 15.16
CA LEU A 47 7.43 4.76 13.75
C LEU A 47 8.57 5.75 13.51
N LYS A 48 8.51 6.94 14.10
CA LYS A 48 9.53 7.97 13.93
C LYS A 48 10.90 7.49 14.39
N SER A 49 10.96 6.82 15.55
CA SER A 49 12.21 6.27 16.08
C SER A 49 12.77 5.17 15.21
N ALA A 50 11.93 4.19 14.81
CA ALA A 50 12.34 3.09 13.94
C ALA A 50 12.81 3.58 12.57
N LEU A 51 12.12 4.57 11.97
CA LEU A 51 12.46 5.17 10.70
C LEU A 51 13.81 5.91 10.78
N ALA A 52 14.02 6.72 11.82
CA ALA A 52 15.27 7.44 12.02
C ALA A 52 16.46 6.48 12.17
N ALA A 53 16.32 5.43 12.98
CA ALA A 53 17.35 4.42 13.16
C ALA A 53 17.67 3.66 11.87
N ALA A 54 16.65 3.27 11.12
CA ALA A 54 16.80 2.58 9.84
C ALA A 54 17.47 3.45 8.77
N THR A 55 17.06 4.73 8.66
CA THR A 55 17.64 5.69 7.71
C THR A 55 19.11 5.95 8.01
N ALA A 56 19.47 6.09 9.27
CA ALA A 56 20.86 6.36 9.69
C ALA A 56 21.85 5.22 9.35
N THR A 57 21.35 4.00 9.14
CA THR A 57 22.16 2.83 8.81
C THR A 57 22.15 2.45 7.32
N GLU A 58 21.32 3.11 6.51
CA GLU A 58 21.29 2.86 5.06
C GLU A 58 22.42 3.62 4.37
N THR A 59 23.11 2.91 3.48
CA THR A 59 24.28 3.44 2.74
C THR A 59 24.10 3.35 1.22
N SER A 60 23.00 2.76 0.74
CA SER A 60 22.67 2.72 -0.68
C SER A 60 21.86 3.95 -1.10
N GLY A 61 21.60 4.08 -2.39
CA GLY A 61 20.80 5.15 -2.95
C GLY A 61 21.48 6.50 -2.99
N LEU A 62 20.71 7.54 -2.69
CA LEU A 62 21.10 8.95 -2.77
C LEU A 62 21.37 9.58 -1.40
N ASN A 63 21.22 8.80 -0.34
CA ASN A 63 21.39 9.22 1.05
C ASN A 63 20.38 10.30 1.49
N ASN A 64 19.15 10.18 1.02
CA ASN A 64 18.08 11.12 1.33
C ASN A 64 17.43 10.84 2.69
N GLN A 65 16.69 11.84 3.17
CA GLN A 65 15.76 11.69 4.28
C GLN A 65 14.45 11.04 3.83
N MET A 66 13.70 10.44 4.76
CA MET A 66 12.63 9.53 4.46
C MET A 66 11.27 9.95 5.01
N TRP A 67 10.20 9.50 4.36
CA TRP A 67 8.85 9.41 4.90
C TRP A 67 8.53 7.96 5.23
N GLY A 68 7.78 7.74 6.32
CA GLY A 68 7.26 6.42 6.70
C GLY A 68 5.80 6.51 7.08
N THR A 69 5.03 5.50 6.69
CA THR A 69 3.60 5.39 7.00
C THR A 69 3.28 3.97 7.47
N ILE A 70 2.41 3.85 8.47
CA ILE A 70 1.81 2.58 8.90
C ILE A 70 0.32 2.62 8.58
N VAL A 71 -0.20 1.55 7.99
CA VAL A 71 -1.64 1.30 7.80
C VAL A 71 -2.06 0.02 8.50
N ASP A 72 -3.35 -0.06 8.91
CA ASP A 72 -3.93 -1.30 9.42
C ASP A 72 -4.41 -2.24 8.29
N ARG A 73 -5.05 -3.37 8.65
CA ARG A 73 -5.55 -4.34 7.66
C ARG A 73 -6.66 -3.80 6.76
N ASP A 74 -7.39 -2.78 7.19
CA ASP A 74 -8.45 -2.14 6.40
C ASP A 74 -7.92 -0.97 5.54
N GLY A 75 -6.60 -0.71 5.58
CA GLY A 75 -5.94 0.38 4.86
C GLY A 75 -6.10 1.75 5.53
N ILE A 76 -6.50 1.78 6.81
CA ILE A 76 -6.56 3.01 7.59
C ILE A 76 -5.15 3.44 7.97
N VAL A 77 -4.80 4.68 7.72
CA VAL A 77 -3.50 5.24 8.10
C VAL A 77 -3.44 5.43 9.62
N CYS A 78 -2.46 4.79 10.27
CA CYS A 78 -2.31 4.80 11.72
C CYS A 78 -1.21 5.74 12.21
N ALA A 79 -0.16 5.92 11.42
CA ALA A 79 0.93 6.83 11.74
C ALA A 79 1.65 7.28 10.47
N ILE A 80 2.10 8.53 10.46
CA ILE A 80 2.99 9.09 9.42
C ILE A 80 4.10 9.85 10.12
N ALA A 81 5.34 9.62 9.71
CA ALA A 81 6.51 10.31 10.23
C ALA A 81 7.52 10.61 9.12
N PHE A 82 8.45 11.51 9.39
CA PHE A 82 9.59 11.76 8.52
C PHE A 82 10.90 11.85 9.31
N THR A 83 12.02 11.68 8.62
CA THR A 83 13.37 11.96 9.12
C THR A 83 13.85 13.33 8.63
N GLY A 84 14.96 13.82 9.18
CA GLY A 84 15.50 15.15 8.85
C GLY A 84 14.89 16.27 9.69
N VAL A 85 15.31 17.49 9.39
CA VAL A 85 15.02 18.67 10.25
C VAL A 85 13.58 19.18 10.11
N ASN A 86 12.96 18.95 8.96
CA ASN A 86 11.58 19.33 8.67
C ASN A 86 11.04 18.55 7.48
N ARG A 87 9.76 18.70 7.16
CA ARG A 87 9.07 18.03 6.04
C ARG A 87 9.60 18.37 4.64
N GLY A 88 10.41 19.40 4.50
CA GLY A 88 11.06 19.79 3.25
C GLY A 88 12.45 19.22 3.07
N ALA A 89 12.98 18.47 4.06
CA ALA A 89 14.25 17.76 3.95
C ALA A 89 14.15 16.45 3.14
N GLN A 90 12.94 16.06 2.75
CA GLN A 90 12.64 14.87 1.93
C GLN A 90 11.93 15.31 0.65
N TRP A 91 11.78 14.41 -0.30
CA TRP A 91 10.88 14.64 -1.43
C TRP A 91 9.43 14.79 -0.96
N PRO A 92 8.76 15.94 -1.20
CA PRO A 92 7.42 16.19 -0.67
C PRO A 92 6.38 15.16 -1.12
N GLY A 93 6.49 14.65 -2.34
CA GLY A 93 5.61 13.60 -2.87
C GLY A 93 5.71 12.27 -2.14
N SER A 94 6.83 12.02 -1.46
CA SER A 94 7.09 10.75 -0.78
C SER A 94 6.20 10.53 0.44
N ARG A 95 5.56 11.57 1.01
CA ARG A 95 4.53 11.39 2.05
C ARG A 95 3.38 10.51 1.55
N VAL A 96 2.78 10.88 0.43
CA VAL A 96 1.65 10.12 -0.16
C VAL A 96 2.13 8.79 -0.71
N ILE A 97 3.31 8.73 -1.33
CA ILE A 97 3.89 7.49 -1.86
C ILE A 97 4.15 6.48 -0.72
N SER A 98 4.65 6.91 0.44
CA SER A 98 4.84 6.00 1.58
C SER A 98 3.52 5.36 2.04
N ALA A 99 2.43 6.13 2.07
CA ALA A 99 1.10 5.63 2.41
C ALA A 99 0.55 4.64 1.36
N GLN A 100 0.73 4.93 0.07
CA GLN A 100 0.37 4.01 -1.01
C GLN A 100 1.17 2.71 -0.95
N LYS A 101 2.48 2.77 -0.66
CA LYS A 101 3.32 1.57 -0.49
C LYS A 101 2.84 0.72 0.68
N ALA A 102 2.51 1.33 1.83
CA ALA A 102 1.94 0.62 2.96
C ALA A 102 0.61 -0.06 2.57
N ASN A 103 -0.31 0.70 1.95
CA ASN A 103 -1.59 0.15 1.48
C ASN A 103 -1.39 -1.02 0.50
N THR A 104 -0.46 -0.92 -0.43
CA THR A 104 -0.18 -1.97 -1.42
C THR A 104 0.35 -3.24 -0.76
N ALA A 105 1.38 -3.15 0.08
CA ALA A 105 1.92 -4.31 0.77
C ALA A 105 0.87 -4.99 1.67
N ASN A 106 0.02 -4.18 2.33
CA ASN A 106 -1.11 -4.66 3.11
C ASN A 106 -2.12 -5.43 2.25
N ALA A 107 -2.47 -4.90 1.09
CA ALA A 107 -3.52 -5.45 0.21
C ALA A 107 -3.08 -6.76 -0.49
N PHE A 108 -1.80 -6.92 -0.77
CA PHE A 108 -1.27 -8.05 -1.55
C PHE A 108 -0.49 -9.08 -0.73
N SER A 109 -0.45 -8.95 0.60
CA SER A 109 0.11 -9.96 1.49
C SER A 109 -0.98 -10.70 2.26
N LEU A 110 -0.77 -12.00 2.47
CA LEU A 110 -1.69 -12.90 3.15
C LEU A 110 -0.98 -13.53 4.35
N ASP A 111 -1.69 -13.65 5.48
CA ASP A 111 -1.17 -14.34 6.65
C ASP A 111 -1.20 -15.88 6.49
N ALA A 112 -0.58 -16.59 7.43
CA ALA A 112 -0.43 -18.04 7.36
C ALA A 112 -1.75 -18.81 7.40
N SER A 113 -2.86 -18.20 7.77
CA SER A 113 -4.18 -18.84 7.79
C SER A 113 -4.93 -18.74 6.46
N SER A 114 -4.46 -17.91 5.51
CA SER A 114 -5.25 -17.48 4.36
C SER A 114 -5.32 -18.48 3.22
N ASN A 115 -4.28 -19.30 3.02
CA ASN A 115 -4.30 -20.41 2.06
C ASN A 115 -3.84 -21.67 2.76
N GLY A 116 -4.71 -22.62 2.85
CA GLY A 116 -4.57 -23.84 3.67
C GLY A 116 -3.49 -24.83 3.24
N GLY A 117 -2.38 -24.39 2.63
CA GLY A 117 -1.25 -25.25 2.30
C GLY A 117 -1.58 -26.39 1.33
N GLY A 118 -2.67 -26.30 0.57
CA GLY A 118 -3.04 -27.28 -0.42
C GLY A 118 -2.00 -27.35 -1.55
N SER A 119 -1.72 -28.56 -2.05
CA SER A 119 -0.86 -28.79 -3.22
C SER A 119 0.61 -28.35 -3.06
N GLY A 120 1.14 -28.36 -1.81
CA GLY A 120 2.55 -28.01 -1.55
C GLY A 120 2.85 -26.53 -1.58
N GLN A 121 1.85 -25.66 -1.64
CA GLN A 121 2.03 -24.23 -1.49
C GLN A 121 2.25 -23.87 -0.01
N PRO A 122 3.20 -22.95 0.31
CA PRO A 122 3.36 -22.49 1.68
C PRO A 122 2.11 -21.75 2.16
N SER A 123 1.88 -21.78 3.48
CA SER A 123 0.79 -21.02 4.10
C SER A 123 1.13 -19.52 4.07
N GLY A 124 0.17 -18.71 3.64
CA GLY A 124 0.34 -17.27 3.50
C GLY A 124 1.15 -16.86 2.27
N LEU A 125 1.25 -15.58 2.03
CA LEU A 125 2.03 -14.97 0.95
C LEU A 125 2.52 -13.60 1.39
N ALA A 126 3.82 -13.43 1.52
CA ALA A 126 4.44 -12.14 1.76
C ALA A 126 4.92 -11.54 0.42
N LEU A 127 4.40 -10.37 0.07
CA LEU A 127 4.82 -9.59 -1.10
C LEU A 127 5.18 -8.17 -0.68
N SER A 128 6.41 -7.78 -0.95
CA SER A 128 6.78 -6.36 -0.92
C SER A 128 6.29 -5.65 -2.17
N THR A 129 6.23 -4.32 -2.10
CA THR A 129 5.93 -3.51 -3.29
C THR A 129 7.03 -3.64 -4.36
N ALA A 130 8.25 -3.97 -3.99
CA ALA A 130 9.33 -4.28 -4.92
C ALA A 130 9.03 -5.53 -5.77
N ASN A 131 8.41 -6.55 -5.18
CA ASN A 131 8.05 -7.77 -5.88
C ASN A 131 6.95 -7.56 -6.94
N LEU A 132 6.18 -6.50 -6.84
CA LEU A 132 5.13 -6.18 -7.81
C LEU A 132 5.64 -5.42 -9.04
N TYR A 133 6.90 -4.94 -9.05
CA TYR A 133 7.42 -4.10 -10.14
C TYR A 133 7.26 -4.76 -11.50
N SER A 134 7.88 -5.91 -11.72
CA SER A 134 7.82 -6.59 -13.03
C SER A 134 6.43 -7.12 -13.37
N ALA A 135 5.67 -7.55 -12.36
CA ALA A 135 4.33 -8.09 -12.56
C ALA A 135 3.35 -7.09 -13.19
N VAL A 136 3.55 -5.79 -12.98
CA VAL A 136 2.67 -4.72 -13.49
C VAL A 136 3.19 -4.04 -14.77
N GLN A 137 4.37 -4.41 -15.26
CA GLN A 137 4.89 -3.88 -16.52
C GLN A 137 4.08 -4.43 -17.73
N PRO A 138 4.15 -3.77 -18.89
CA PRO A 138 3.54 -4.31 -20.12
C PRO A 138 3.97 -5.75 -20.38
N GLY A 139 3.01 -6.66 -20.51
CA GLY A 139 3.25 -8.10 -20.62
C GLY A 139 3.35 -8.85 -19.29
N GLY A 140 3.37 -8.17 -18.15
CA GLY A 140 3.34 -8.78 -16.81
C GLY A 140 1.95 -9.30 -16.43
N SER A 141 1.91 -10.24 -15.48
CA SER A 141 0.69 -10.94 -15.07
C SER A 141 -0.35 -10.06 -14.36
N LEU A 142 0.07 -8.91 -13.83
CA LEU A 142 -0.76 -7.94 -13.11
C LEU A 142 -0.76 -6.57 -13.81
N PHE A 143 -0.48 -6.53 -15.11
CA PHE A 143 -0.51 -5.27 -15.86
C PHE A 143 -1.85 -4.53 -15.68
N GLY A 144 -1.78 -3.24 -15.37
CA GLY A 144 -2.96 -2.40 -15.14
C GLY A 144 -3.37 -2.27 -13.67
N LEU A 145 -2.74 -3.03 -12.75
CA LEU A 145 -3.08 -3.01 -11.32
C LEU A 145 -3.07 -1.60 -10.73
N GLN A 146 -2.03 -0.81 -10.98
CA GLN A 146 -1.89 0.55 -10.45
C GLN A 146 -2.90 1.54 -11.06
N PHE A 147 -3.43 1.27 -12.24
CA PHE A 147 -4.42 2.13 -12.89
C PHE A 147 -5.84 1.86 -12.37
N SER A 148 -6.10 0.65 -11.88
CA SER A 148 -7.42 0.25 -11.35
C SER A 148 -7.62 0.58 -9.87
N ASN A 149 -6.57 1.06 -9.20
CA ASN A 149 -6.58 1.38 -7.76
C ASN A 149 -6.07 2.81 -7.54
N PRO A 150 -6.88 3.84 -7.80
CA PRO A 150 -6.46 5.23 -7.63
C PRO A 150 -6.33 5.58 -6.14
N VAL A 151 -5.40 6.50 -5.85
CA VAL A 151 -5.30 7.15 -4.54
C VAL A 151 -6.53 8.04 -4.30
N ASN A 152 -6.98 8.11 -3.06
CA ASN A 152 -7.96 9.12 -2.65
C ASN A 152 -7.23 10.47 -2.47
N ALA A 153 -7.36 11.35 -3.47
CA ALA A 153 -6.66 12.62 -3.49
C ALA A 153 -7.13 13.57 -2.38
N ASP A 154 -8.40 13.52 -2.00
CA ASP A 154 -8.95 14.35 -0.93
C ASP A 154 -8.30 13.99 0.41
N VAL A 155 -8.16 12.71 0.73
CA VAL A 155 -7.46 12.22 1.92
C VAL A 155 -5.95 12.49 1.84
N ALA A 156 -5.34 12.26 0.67
CA ALA A 156 -3.89 12.39 0.49
C ALA A 156 -3.37 13.80 0.76
N TYR A 157 -4.17 14.82 0.43
CA TYR A 157 -3.77 16.22 0.52
C TYR A 157 -4.62 17.05 1.49
N GLU A 158 -5.37 16.36 2.36
CA GLU A 158 -6.23 16.98 3.36
C GLU A 158 -5.43 17.81 4.38
N GLY A 159 -6.07 18.86 4.86
CA GLY A 159 -5.66 19.65 6.00
C GLY A 159 -4.38 20.49 5.82
N PRO A 160 -3.93 21.15 6.89
CA PRO A 160 -2.78 22.07 6.82
C PRO A 160 -1.46 21.29 6.72
N SER A 161 -0.65 21.63 5.73
CA SER A 161 0.64 21.00 5.48
C SER A 161 1.66 21.14 6.64
N ALA A 162 1.44 22.07 7.56
CA ALA A 162 2.25 22.19 8.77
C ALA A 162 2.14 20.97 9.69
N HIS A 163 1.04 20.19 9.59
CA HIS A 163 0.83 18.98 10.37
C HIS A 163 1.36 17.70 9.68
N TYR A 164 1.74 17.78 8.40
CA TYR A 164 2.21 16.61 7.64
C TYR A 164 3.43 15.97 8.29
N GLY A 165 3.33 14.67 8.57
CA GLY A 165 4.37 13.86 9.21
C GLY A 165 4.58 14.15 10.69
N THR A 166 3.58 14.73 11.35
CA THR A 166 3.52 14.91 12.81
C THR A 166 2.51 13.94 13.43
N ALA A 167 2.42 13.92 14.75
CA ALA A 167 1.39 13.12 15.45
C ALA A 167 -0.06 13.52 15.09
N ASN A 168 -0.24 14.69 14.48
CA ASN A 168 -1.53 15.24 14.06
C ASN A 168 -1.65 15.28 12.53
N ASP A 169 -0.97 14.40 11.82
CA ASP A 169 -1.08 14.34 10.36
C ASP A 169 -2.53 14.06 9.95
N PRO A 170 -3.14 14.91 9.08
CA PRO A 170 -4.57 14.79 8.73
C PRO A 170 -4.95 13.48 8.03
N MET A 171 -4.00 12.79 7.42
CA MET A 171 -4.24 11.49 6.78
C MET A 171 -4.51 10.37 7.80
N VAL A 172 -4.11 10.54 9.06
CA VAL A 172 -4.31 9.55 10.13
C VAL A 172 -5.80 9.38 10.42
N GLY A 173 -6.26 8.14 10.46
CA GLY A 173 -7.67 7.77 10.64
C GLY A 173 -8.44 7.59 9.33
N SER A 174 -7.84 7.90 8.18
CA SER A 174 -8.48 7.81 6.87
C SER A 174 -7.88 6.71 6.01
N LYS A 175 -8.61 6.26 4.98
CA LYS A 175 -8.15 5.27 4.00
C LYS A 175 -7.55 5.98 2.79
N ILE A 176 -6.27 5.77 2.54
CA ILE A 176 -5.56 6.42 1.44
C ILE A 176 -5.86 5.77 0.08
N GLY A 177 -6.03 4.45 0.05
CA GLY A 177 -6.11 3.72 -1.20
C GLY A 177 -4.82 3.80 -2.03
N GLY A 178 -4.94 3.59 -3.33
CA GLY A 178 -3.83 3.64 -4.26
C GLY A 178 -2.97 2.39 -4.26
N VAL A 179 -2.21 2.20 -5.34
CA VAL A 179 -1.21 1.14 -5.49
C VAL A 179 0.10 1.75 -5.96
N ASN A 180 1.18 1.42 -5.27
CA ASN A 180 2.54 1.78 -5.63
C ASN A 180 3.41 0.52 -5.68
N VAL A 181 4.15 0.31 -6.77
CA VAL A 181 4.74 -0.98 -7.16
C VAL A 181 6.27 -0.95 -7.29
N PHE A 182 6.92 -0.10 -6.55
CA PHE A 182 8.37 -0.12 -6.38
C PHE A 182 8.75 -0.18 -4.91
N GLY A 183 9.99 -0.54 -4.59
CA GLY A 183 10.43 -0.91 -3.24
C GLY A 183 10.05 0.07 -2.14
N GLY A 184 9.86 -0.45 -0.92
CA GLY A 184 9.60 0.32 0.29
C GLY A 184 8.30 0.00 1.02
N GLY A 185 7.43 -0.88 0.51
CA GLY A 185 6.25 -1.37 1.22
C GLY A 185 6.40 -2.81 1.69
N LEU A 186 6.10 -3.09 2.94
CA LEU A 186 6.20 -4.41 3.59
C LEU A 186 5.05 -4.63 4.56
N ALA A 187 4.43 -5.81 4.52
CA ALA A 187 3.43 -6.19 5.51
C ALA A 187 4.05 -6.37 6.91
N LEU A 188 3.30 -6.02 7.94
CA LEU A 188 3.68 -6.15 9.35
C LEU A 188 3.07 -7.43 9.92
N TYR A 189 3.93 -8.34 10.32
CA TYR A 189 3.55 -9.64 10.88
C TYR A 189 3.82 -9.68 12.38
N ALA A 190 2.76 -9.80 13.16
CA ALA A 190 2.83 -10.10 14.58
C ALA A 190 3.17 -11.59 14.82
N VAL A 191 3.47 -11.92 16.07
CA VAL A 191 3.66 -13.31 16.54
C VAL A 191 2.51 -14.19 16.05
N GLY A 192 2.85 -15.40 15.62
CA GLY A 192 1.88 -16.31 14.99
C GLY A 192 1.66 -16.08 13.51
N LYS A 193 2.51 -15.29 12.87
CA LYS A 193 2.50 -15.02 11.41
C LYS A 193 1.22 -14.35 10.93
N LYS A 194 0.61 -13.55 11.81
CA LYS A 194 -0.62 -12.82 11.52
C LYS A 194 -0.29 -11.42 11.02
N ILE A 195 -0.83 -11.03 9.88
CA ILE A 195 -0.71 -9.66 9.39
C ILE A 195 -1.65 -8.76 10.19
N ILE A 196 -1.10 -7.68 10.75
CA ILE A 196 -1.85 -6.66 11.48
C ILE A 196 -1.92 -5.34 10.73
N GLY A 197 -1.17 -5.19 9.64
CA GLY A 197 -1.08 -4.00 8.83
C GLY A 197 0.13 -4.02 7.92
N ALA A 198 0.62 -2.85 7.52
CA ALA A 198 1.83 -2.71 6.73
C ALA A 198 2.53 -1.38 6.98
N VAL A 199 3.84 -1.35 6.66
CA VAL A 199 4.66 -0.15 6.63
C VAL A 199 5.05 0.20 5.19
N GLY A 200 5.07 1.49 4.88
CA GLY A 200 5.60 2.02 3.63
C GLY A 200 6.63 3.10 3.92
N VAL A 201 7.74 3.05 3.20
CA VAL A 201 8.85 4.01 3.28
C VAL A 201 9.13 4.58 1.89
N SER A 202 9.37 5.87 1.82
CA SER A 202 9.69 6.56 0.56
C SER A 202 10.53 7.82 0.82
N GLY A 203 11.46 8.10 -0.07
CA GLY A 203 12.32 9.30 0.03
C GLY A 203 13.62 9.21 -0.75
N ASP A 204 13.98 8.01 -1.19
CA ASP A 204 15.21 7.74 -1.93
C ASP A 204 14.93 6.85 -3.15
N THR A 205 15.97 6.20 -3.69
CA THR A 205 15.78 5.14 -4.67
C THR A 205 14.92 4.03 -4.09
N SER A 206 14.14 3.37 -4.94
CA SER A 206 13.25 2.30 -4.48
C SER A 206 13.97 1.14 -3.78
N CYS A 207 15.25 0.90 -4.10
CA CYS A 207 16.07 -0.11 -3.43
C CYS A 207 16.44 0.33 -2.01
N ALA A 208 16.83 1.59 -1.82
CA ALA A 208 17.10 2.16 -0.49
C ALA A 208 15.81 2.22 0.34
N ASP A 209 14.70 2.67 -0.28
CA ASP A 209 13.38 2.65 0.36
C ASP A 209 13.02 1.26 0.90
N HIS A 210 13.28 0.19 0.10
CA HIS A 210 13.04 -1.19 0.50
C HIS A 210 13.90 -1.61 1.70
N ASN A 211 15.20 -1.33 1.64
CA ASN A 211 16.13 -1.66 2.73
C ASN A 211 15.77 -0.95 4.03
N ILE A 212 15.39 0.33 3.95
CA ILE A 212 14.96 1.10 5.11
C ILE A 212 13.63 0.54 5.67
N ALA A 213 12.65 0.26 4.80
CA ALA A 213 11.38 -0.34 5.23
C ALA A 213 11.58 -1.68 5.93
N TRP A 214 12.51 -2.51 5.43
CA TRP A 214 12.89 -3.79 6.05
C TRP A 214 13.39 -3.60 7.48
N ARG A 215 14.34 -2.67 7.66
CA ARG A 215 14.88 -2.35 8.99
C ARG A 215 13.84 -1.71 9.90
N VAL A 216 12.93 -0.88 9.35
CA VAL A 216 11.80 -0.33 10.14
C VAL A 216 10.93 -1.46 10.66
N ARG A 217 10.52 -2.41 9.79
CA ARG A 217 9.73 -3.59 10.19
C ARG A 217 10.44 -4.40 11.29
N ASN A 218 11.73 -4.68 11.13
CA ASN A 218 12.54 -5.39 12.12
C ASN A 218 12.68 -4.60 13.43
N ASN A 219 12.97 -3.29 13.38
CA ASN A 219 13.07 -2.43 14.57
C ASN A 219 11.76 -2.33 15.34
N LEU A 220 10.63 -2.50 14.68
CA LEU A 220 9.31 -2.54 15.30
C LEU A 220 8.95 -3.92 15.89
N GLY A 221 9.76 -4.96 15.63
CA GLY A 221 9.47 -6.34 16.03
C GLY A 221 8.22 -6.92 15.35
N LEU A 222 7.95 -6.51 14.12
CA LEU A 222 6.77 -6.93 13.35
C LEU A 222 7.14 -7.67 12.07
N ASP A 223 8.17 -8.49 12.15
CA ASP A 223 8.71 -9.33 11.08
C ASP A 223 8.61 -10.83 11.36
N HIS A 224 7.56 -11.27 12.10
CA HIS A 224 7.29 -12.67 12.42
C HIS A 224 6.66 -13.43 11.25
N LEU A 225 7.41 -13.61 10.17
CA LEU A 225 6.94 -14.27 8.94
C LEU A 225 7.82 -15.43 8.46
N SER A 226 8.68 -15.97 9.34
CA SER A 226 9.47 -17.16 9.00
C SER A 226 8.58 -18.33 8.59
N GLY A 227 8.82 -18.89 7.40
CA GLY A 227 8.00 -19.97 6.83
C GLY A 227 6.68 -19.52 6.18
N VAL A 228 6.40 -18.23 6.11
CA VAL A 228 5.38 -17.69 5.20
C VAL A 228 5.92 -17.76 3.77
N GLY A 229 5.05 -18.05 2.79
CA GLY A 229 5.43 -18.07 1.39
C GLY A 229 5.87 -16.71 0.89
N GLY A 230 6.77 -16.69 -0.08
CA GLY A 230 7.23 -15.49 -0.75
C GLY A 230 7.84 -15.81 -2.10
N VAL A 231 8.21 -14.79 -2.85
CA VAL A 231 8.71 -14.92 -4.22
C VAL A 231 10.22 -14.69 -4.35
N SER A 232 10.90 -14.30 -3.27
CA SER A 232 12.33 -13.94 -3.29
C SER A 232 13.27 -15.13 -3.55
N GLY A 233 12.81 -16.37 -3.32
CA GLY A 233 13.65 -17.56 -3.31
C GLY A 233 14.52 -17.70 -2.05
N ASP A 234 14.48 -16.74 -1.12
CA ASP A 234 15.18 -16.77 0.15
C ASP A 234 14.17 -16.97 1.30
N ALA A 235 14.15 -18.16 1.89
CA ALA A 235 13.26 -18.48 3.00
C ALA A 235 13.49 -17.63 4.27
N ALA A 236 14.69 -17.06 4.43
CA ALA A 236 14.99 -16.15 5.52
C ALA A 236 14.50 -14.72 5.24
N ARG A 237 14.14 -14.41 3.99
CA ARG A 237 13.69 -13.09 3.54
C ARG A 237 12.64 -13.20 2.44
N PRO A 238 11.44 -13.78 2.73
CA PRO A 238 10.49 -14.24 1.71
C PRO A 238 9.98 -13.13 0.78
N ASP A 239 9.84 -11.90 1.26
CA ASP A 239 9.41 -10.72 0.51
C ASP A 239 10.54 -9.72 0.18
N ASN A 240 11.80 -10.20 0.16
CA ASN A 240 12.93 -9.36 -0.21
C ASN A 240 12.86 -8.92 -1.68
N ILE A 241 13.51 -7.81 -1.97
CA ILE A 241 13.69 -7.32 -3.35
C ILE A 241 14.52 -8.32 -4.17
N ILE A 242 14.14 -8.53 -5.43
CA ILE A 242 14.77 -9.48 -6.34
C ILE A 242 15.37 -8.70 -7.51
N PHE A 243 16.64 -8.97 -7.84
CA PHE A 243 17.35 -8.34 -8.96
C PHE A 243 17.63 -9.35 -10.07
N ASP A 244 16.55 -9.93 -10.66
CA ASP A 244 16.65 -10.93 -11.72
C ASP A 244 16.28 -10.40 -13.12
N ILE A 245 16.14 -9.07 -13.26
CA ILE A 245 15.82 -8.47 -14.56
C ILE A 245 17.03 -8.54 -15.46
N VAL A 246 16.90 -9.28 -16.57
CA VAL A 246 17.91 -9.32 -17.64
C VAL A 246 17.69 -8.11 -18.55
N PRO A 247 18.71 -7.27 -18.78
CA PRO A 247 18.61 -6.12 -19.68
C PRO A 247 18.20 -6.54 -21.09
N ASN A 248 17.28 -5.78 -21.69
CA ASN A 248 16.92 -5.99 -23.09
C ASN A 248 18.00 -5.39 -24.01
N PRO A 249 18.71 -6.18 -24.83
CA PRO A 249 19.79 -5.67 -25.67
C PRO A 249 19.31 -4.72 -26.78
N ASN A 250 18.00 -4.73 -27.07
CA ASN A 250 17.39 -3.85 -28.08
C ASN A 250 16.75 -2.58 -27.46
N GLY A 251 17.04 -2.32 -26.19
CA GLY A 251 16.46 -1.20 -25.44
C GLY A 251 15.09 -1.52 -24.84
N GLY A 252 14.60 -0.62 -23.96
CA GLY A 252 13.36 -0.80 -23.22
C GLY A 252 13.55 -1.55 -21.90
N THR A 253 12.42 -1.95 -21.28
CA THR A 253 12.42 -2.67 -20.00
C THR A 253 12.95 -4.08 -20.18
N GLY A 254 13.83 -4.53 -19.29
CA GLY A 254 14.29 -5.91 -19.24
C GLY A 254 13.19 -6.88 -18.76
N VAL A 255 13.49 -8.17 -18.78
CA VAL A 255 12.58 -9.24 -18.38
C VAL A 255 13.06 -9.87 -17.07
N SER A 256 12.17 -9.99 -16.09
CA SER A 256 12.37 -10.76 -14.87
C SER A 256 12.08 -12.24 -15.15
N ALA A 257 13.02 -13.12 -14.84
CA ALA A 257 12.85 -14.55 -15.03
C ALA A 257 11.72 -15.13 -14.17
N GLY A 258 11.57 -14.64 -12.93
CA GLY A 258 10.52 -15.06 -12.00
C GLY A 258 9.22 -14.24 -12.12
N GLY A 259 9.20 -13.16 -12.90
CA GLY A 259 8.06 -12.28 -13.05
C GLY A 259 7.82 -11.31 -11.89
N PHE A 260 8.66 -11.33 -10.84
CA PHE A 260 8.54 -10.54 -9.61
C PHE A 260 9.80 -9.70 -9.32
N GLY A 261 10.69 -9.54 -10.30
CA GLY A 261 11.93 -8.80 -10.14
C GLY A 261 11.77 -7.29 -10.17
N HIS A 262 12.78 -6.63 -9.64
CA HIS A 262 12.92 -5.18 -9.59
C HIS A 262 14.25 -4.78 -10.27
N PRO A 263 14.32 -3.64 -10.95
CA PRO A 263 15.59 -3.14 -11.48
C PRO A 263 16.57 -2.80 -10.35
N THR A 264 17.86 -2.90 -10.65
CA THR A 264 18.90 -2.34 -9.78
C THR A 264 18.81 -0.82 -9.75
N CYS A 265 19.17 -0.23 -8.62
CA CYS A 265 19.18 1.22 -8.42
C CYS A 265 20.64 1.74 -8.39
N PRO A 266 20.87 3.06 -8.56
CA PRO A 266 22.15 3.66 -8.25
C PRO A 266 22.60 3.30 -6.81
N ASN A 267 23.87 2.92 -6.68
CA ASN A 267 24.45 2.50 -5.39
C ASN A 267 23.66 1.37 -4.69
N THR A 268 23.05 0.46 -5.46
CA THR A 268 22.35 -0.69 -4.88
C THR A 268 23.31 -1.52 -4.04
N SER A 269 23.01 -1.66 -2.76
CA SER A 269 23.78 -2.48 -1.83
C SER A 269 22.90 -2.95 -0.67
N GLY A 270 23.36 -3.90 0.11
CA GLY A 270 22.81 -4.23 1.42
C GLY A 270 21.57 -5.11 1.45
N SER A 271 20.86 -5.36 0.34
CA SER A 271 19.66 -6.22 0.35
C SER A 271 19.95 -7.65 0.82
N GLY A 272 21.13 -8.19 0.49
CA GLY A 272 21.59 -9.51 0.95
C GLY A 272 22.04 -9.54 2.42
N THR A 273 22.25 -8.38 3.05
CA THR A 273 22.69 -8.25 4.45
C THR A 273 21.55 -7.82 5.39
N LEU A 274 20.33 -7.70 4.88
CA LEU A 274 19.16 -7.42 5.71
C LEU A 274 18.96 -8.54 6.75
N PRO A 275 18.53 -8.24 7.98
CA PRO A 275 18.31 -9.28 8.98
C PRO A 275 17.30 -10.32 8.51
N PRO A 276 17.46 -11.61 8.87
CA PRO A 276 16.46 -12.62 8.58
C PRO A 276 15.18 -12.30 9.36
N VAL A 277 14.03 -12.71 8.81
CA VAL A 277 12.74 -12.58 9.48
C VAL A 277 12.64 -13.51 10.69
N GLN A 278 11.82 -13.11 11.67
CA GLN A 278 11.64 -13.85 12.92
C GLN A 278 10.57 -14.96 12.78
N PRO A 279 10.65 -16.00 13.64
CA PRO A 279 9.64 -17.05 13.76
C PRO A 279 8.24 -16.55 14.13
#